data_6e0cc890e9fd51c11327ac1b076b6a50
#
_entry.id   6e0cc890e9fd51c11327ac1b076b6a50
#
_cell.length_a   1.000
_cell.length_b   1.000
_cell.length_c   1.000
_cell.angle_alpha   90.00
_cell.angle_beta   90.00
_cell.angle_gamma   90.00
#
_symmetry.space_group_name_H-M   'P 1'
#
loop_
_entity.id
_entity.type
_entity.pdbx_description
1 polymer ?
#
loop_
_entity_poly.entity_id
_entity_poly.type
_entity_poly.pdbx_seq_one_letter_code
_entity_poly.pdbx_strand_id
1 'polypeptide(L)'
;MVPAPLNKMHSAIRQHVFASYEEAKQTDGLLEERIVEHLHAADERKKLFSEIPRIEGERIVLDRVVDADADALRDLIDNPFAQRYLPTYLFEKQFDDAREAIRLLYGDLFENKESLIMAIRVKETGELAGLAEFYGLRDRLHKISVGSRLRECQWGHGFATEATRLMVDYLYDETDIEIITASTMIENKASAHVLEKVGFIRTARSVEEDWGFPEPTIVDKWFY
;
A
#
# COMPACT_ATOMS: atom_id res chain seq x y z
N MET A 1 -20.48 5.28 -6.58
CA MET A 1 -20.76 3.82 -6.61
C MET A 1 -20.01 3.27 -7.81
N VAL A 2 -18.75 2.91 -7.58
CA VAL A 2 -17.88 2.35 -8.63
C VAL A 2 -18.29 0.90 -8.82
N PRO A 3 -18.44 0.43 -10.03
CA PRO A 3 -18.94 -0.91 -10.31
C PRO A 3 -17.92 -1.95 -9.82
N ALA A 4 -18.40 -2.93 -9.11
CA ALA A 4 -17.72 -4.09 -8.59
C ALA A 4 -17.39 -5.23 -9.60
N PRO A 5 -17.08 -5.02 -10.89
CA PRO A 5 -16.86 -6.16 -11.79
C PRO A 5 -15.44 -6.70 -11.78
N LEU A 6 -14.40 -5.86 -11.60
CA LEU A 6 -13.00 -6.33 -11.61
C LEU A 6 -12.64 -7.12 -10.36
N ASN A 7 -13.03 -6.64 -9.18
CA ASN A 7 -12.75 -7.33 -7.92
C ASN A 7 -13.44 -8.70 -7.84
N LYS A 8 -14.67 -8.83 -8.40
CA LYS A 8 -15.36 -10.13 -8.53
C LYS A 8 -14.70 -11.04 -9.55
N MET A 9 -14.10 -10.47 -10.60
CA MET A 9 -13.44 -11.26 -11.64
C MET A 9 -12.09 -11.80 -11.16
N HIS A 10 -11.29 -11.00 -10.44
CA HIS A 10 -10.05 -11.46 -9.80
C HIS A 10 -10.33 -12.49 -8.70
N SER A 11 -11.34 -12.28 -7.85
CA SER A 11 -11.77 -13.24 -6.85
C SER A 11 -12.32 -14.52 -7.49
N ALA A 12 -13.08 -14.42 -8.57
CA ALA A 12 -13.62 -15.57 -9.30
C ALA A 12 -12.53 -16.34 -10.06
N ILE A 13 -11.54 -15.66 -10.63
CA ILE A 13 -10.37 -16.31 -11.26
C ILE A 13 -9.54 -17.01 -10.20
N ARG A 14 -9.30 -16.39 -9.05
CA ARG A 14 -8.59 -17.03 -7.93
C ARG A 14 -9.35 -18.22 -7.35
N GLN A 15 -10.65 -18.09 -7.16
CA GLN A 15 -11.50 -19.21 -6.71
C GLN A 15 -11.57 -20.32 -7.75
N HIS A 16 -11.59 -20.00 -9.03
CA HIS A 16 -11.52 -21.01 -10.10
C HIS A 16 -10.15 -21.68 -10.17
N VAL A 17 -9.06 -20.93 -10.08
CA VAL A 17 -7.69 -21.49 -10.10
C VAL A 17 -7.46 -22.41 -8.90
N PHE A 18 -8.00 -22.10 -7.73
CA PHE A 18 -7.83 -22.93 -6.53
C PHE A 18 -8.91 -24.00 -6.33
N ALA A 19 -10.15 -23.78 -6.76
CA ALA A 19 -11.24 -24.75 -6.59
C ALA A 19 -11.28 -25.84 -7.64
N SER A 20 -10.61 -25.69 -8.76
CA SER A 20 -10.75 -26.60 -9.90
C SER A 20 -9.44 -27.11 -10.49
N TYR A 21 -8.40 -27.31 -9.67
CA TYR A 21 -7.20 -28.00 -10.16
C TYR A 21 -7.53 -29.39 -10.75
N GLU A 22 -8.57 -30.04 -10.26
CA GLU A 22 -9.08 -31.31 -10.80
C GLU A 22 -10.01 -31.12 -12.02
N GLU A 23 -10.80 -30.02 -12.08
CA GLU A 23 -11.58 -29.65 -13.27
C GLU A 23 -10.71 -29.05 -14.37
N ALA A 24 -9.63 -28.31 -14.02
CA ALA A 24 -8.68 -27.78 -14.98
C ALA A 24 -7.96 -28.85 -15.79
N LYS A 25 -7.80 -30.05 -15.24
CA LYS A 25 -7.32 -31.22 -16.00
C LYS A 25 -8.28 -31.71 -17.08
N GLN A 26 -9.54 -31.31 -17.04
CA GLN A 26 -10.57 -31.73 -18.01
C GLN A 26 -10.92 -30.64 -19.03
N THR A 27 -10.55 -29.39 -18.80
CA THR A 27 -10.82 -28.25 -19.71
C THR A 27 -9.54 -27.71 -20.35
N ASP A 28 -8.73 -28.63 -20.87
CA ASP A 28 -7.48 -28.35 -21.57
C ASP A 28 -7.62 -27.23 -22.61
N GLY A 29 -6.76 -26.23 -22.50
CA GLY A 29 -6.55 -25.16 -23.48
C GLY A 29 -7.20 -23.82 -23.09
N LEU A 30 -8.48 -23.76 -22.80
CA LEU A 30 -9.19 -22.50 -22.56
C LEU A 30 -8.76 -21.79 -21.25
N LEU A 31 -8.36 -22.53 -20.23
CA LEU A 31 -7.90 -21.97 -18.98
C LEU A 31 -6.45 -21.47 -19.11
N GLU A 32 -5.62 -22.23 -19.82
CA GLU A 32 -4.24 -21.82 -20.10
C GLU A 32 -4.19 -20.58 -20.98
N GLU A 33 -5.02 -20.50 -22.04
CA GLU A 33 -5.15 -19.30 -22.87
C GLU A 33 -5.58 -18.08 -22.04
N ARG A 34 -6.57 -18.21 -21.16
CA ARG A 34 -7.04 -17.11 -20.32
C ARG A 34 -6.02 -16.70 -19.26
N ILE A 35 -5.24 -17.63 -18.72
CA ILE A 35 -4.14 -17.32 -17.81
C ILE A 35 -3.03 -16.59 -18.58
N VAL A 36 -2.67 -17.05 -19.76
CA VAL A 36 -1.67 -16.41 -20.62
C VAL A 36 -2.14 -15.03 -21.06
N GLU A 37 -3.39 -14.86 -21.48
CA GLU A 37 -3.97 -13.55 -21.80
C GLU A 37 -3.96 -12.61 -20.59
N HIS A 38 -4.26 -13.11 -19.39
CA HIS A 38 -4.23 -12.32 -18.16
C HIS A 38 -2.80 -11.90 -17.79
N LEU A 39 -1.84 -12.81 -17.88
CA LEU A 39 -0.43 -12.53 -17.65
C LEU A 39 0.14 -11.53 -18.69
N HIS A 40 -0.23 -11.67 -19.96
CA HIS A 40 0.16 -10.71 -21.00
C HIS A 40 -0.47 -9.33 -20.76
N ALA A 41 -1.75 -9.28 -20.39
CA ALA A 41 -2.41 -8.02 -20.04
C ALA A 41 -1.77 -7.33 -18.83
N ALA A 42 -1.27 -8.09 -17.85
CA ALA A 42 -0.55 -7.56 -16.71
C ALA A 42 0.85 -7.02 -17.12
N ASP A 43 1.56 -7.74 -17.99
CA ASP A 43 2.87 -7.31 -18.50
C ASP A 43 2.82 -6.04 -19.38
N GLU A 44 1.67 -5.80 -20.03
CA GLU A 44 1.44 -4.59 -20.83
C GLU A 44 1.07 -3.37 -19.97
N ARG A 45 0.71 -3.57 -18.70
CA ARG A 45 0.37 -2.47 -17.79
C ARG A 45 1.61 -1.71 -17.34
N LYS A 46 1.37 -0.50 -16.89
CA LYS A 46 2.39 0.37 -16.34
C LYS A 46 3.07 -0.24 -15.12
N LYS A 47 4.39 -0.21 -15.08
CA LYS A 47 5.13 -0.62 -13.89
C LYS A 47 4.98 0.43 -12.77
N LEU A 48 4.74 0.01 -11.53
CA LEU A 48 4.49 0.89 -10.39
C LEU A 48 5.57 1.98 -10.21
N PHE A 49 6.84 1.62 -10.38
CA PHE A 49 7.96 2.57 -10.23
C PHE A 49 8.37 3.26 -11.53
N SER A 50 7.50 3.36 -12.53
CA SER A 50 7.79 4.09 -13.79
C SER A 50 7.64 5.59 -13.65
N GLU A 51 6.78 6.06 -12.76
CA GLU A 51 6.57 7.48 -12.43
C GLU A 51 5.99 7.61 -11.02
N ILE A 52 6.01 8.84 -10.49
CA ILE A 52 5.32 9.18 -9.25
C ILE A 52 3.93 9.65 -9.63
N PRO A 53 2.86 8.89 -9.32
CA PRO A 53 1.51 9.24 -9.74
C PRO A 53 0.93 10.39 -8.93
N ARG A 54 -0.15 10.98 -9.46
CA ARG A 54 -1.08 11.80 -8.71
C ARG A 54 -2.43 11.11 -8.72
N ILE A 55 -2.93 10.70 -7.55
CA ILE A 55 -4.13 9.88 -7.40
C ILE A 55 -5.19 10.71 -6.69
N GLU A 56 -6.28 11.02 -7.41
CA GLU A 56 -7.35 11.90 -6.93
C GLU A 56 -8.43 11.11 -6.17
N GLY A 57 -8.65 11.45 -4.91
CA GLY A 57 -9.77 10.97 -4.09
C GLY A 57 -10.90 12.00 -3.99
N GLU A 58 -11.88 11.72 -3.15
CA GLU A 58 -12.98 12.65 -2.87
C GLU A 58 -12.49 13.85 -2.04
N ARG A 59 -11.85 13.59 -0.90
CA ARG A 59 -11.42 14.60 0.08
C ARG A 59 -9.92 14.78 0.14
N ILE A 60 -9.16 13.78 -0.34
CA ILE A 60 -7.70 13.79 -0.35
C ILE A 60 -7.17 13.57 -1.75
N VAL A 61 -5.91 13.90 -1.92
CA VAL A 61 -5.11 13.49 -3.08
C VAL A 61 -3.84 12.83 -2.57
N LEU A 62 -3.41 11.77 -3.25
CA LEU A 62 -2.08 11.20 -3.06
C LEU A 62 -1.17 11.81 -4.13
N ASP A 63 -0.17 12.54 -3.70
CA ASP A 63 0.78 13.19 -4.59
C ASP A 63 2.20 13.20 -4.01
N ARG A 64 3.11 13.88 -4.69
CA ARG A 64 4.49 13.99 -4.27
C ARG A 64 4.61 14.80 -2.98
N VAL A 65 5.38 14.32 -1.99
CA VAL A 65 5.83 15.12 -0.85
C VAL A 65 6.80 16.20 -1.37
N VAL A 66 6.62 17.43 -0.94
CA VAL A 66 7.42 18.58 -1.39
C VAL A 66 8.09 19.29 -0.21
N ASP A 67 9.09 20.12 -0.48
CA ASP A 67 9.83 20.84 0.57
C ASP A 67 8.94 21.69 1.48
N ALA A 68 7.80 22.16 0.98
CA ALA A 68 6.81 22.89 1.77
C ALA A 68 6.13 22.03 2.85
N ASP A 69 6.20 20.71 2.74
CA ASP A 69 5.65 19.76 3.71
C ASP A 69 6.60 19.47 4.88
N ALA A 70 7.82 20.05 4.88
CA ALA A 70 8.88 19.68 5.81
C ALA A 70 8.46 19.80 7.29
N ASP A 71 7.74 20.87 7.66
CA ASP A 71 7.30 21.08 9.04
C ASP A 71 6.23 20.04 9.45
N ALA A 72 5.29 19.75 8.55
CA ALA A 72 4.26 18.73 8.79
C ALA A 72 4.85 17.31 8.81
N LEU A 73 5.86 17.05 7.98
CA LEU A 73 6.61 15.79 8.01
C LEU A 73 7.39 15.65 9.32
N ARG A 74 8.04 16.73 9.80
CA ARG A 74 8.73 16.72 11.09
C ARG A 74 7.77 16.42 12.24
N ASP A 75 6.60 17.07 12.27
CA ASP A 75 5.55 16.78 13.25
C ASP A 75 5.14 15.29 13.24
N LEU A 76 5.00 14.69 12.07
CA LEU A 76 4.70 13.25 11.93
C LEU A 76 5.85 12.37 12.45
N ILE A 77 7.11 12.73 12.18
CA ILE A 77 8.29 11.97 12.58
C ILE A 77 8.53 12.05 14.09
N ASP A 78 8.36 13.21 14.68
CA ASP A 78 8.67 13.46 16.09
C ASP A 78 7.52 13.05 17.03
N ASN A 79 6.31 12.82 16.51
CA ASN A 79 5.16 12.45 17.31
C ASN A 79 5.21 10.97 17.74
N PRO A 80 5.40 10.67 19.04
CA PRO A 80 5.54 9.29 19.53
C PRO A 80 4.27 8.46 19.34
N PHE A 81 3.10 9.08 19.29
CA PHE A 81 1.83 8.37 19.04
C PHE A 81 1.71 7.94 17.58
N ALA A 82 2.11 8.81 16.65
CA ALA A 82 2.13 8.48 15.23
C ALA A 82 3.18 7.40 14.91
N GLN A 83 4.30 7.39 15.67
CA GLN A 83 5.42 6.45 15.49
C GLN A 83 5.23 5.11 16.22
N ARG A 84 4.24 4.97 17.10
CA ARG A 84 4.09 3.86 18.04
C ARG A 84 4.07 2.48 17.40
N TYR A 85 3.52 2.38 16.22
CA TYR A 85 3.30 1.10 15.52
C TYR A 85 4.08 1.03 14.19
N LEU A 86 5.21 1.71 14.11
CA LEU A 86 6.05 1.76 12.93
C LEU A 86 7.42 1.13 13.21
N PRO A 87 8.07 0.57 12.19
CA PRO A 87 9.44 0.08 12.31
C PRO A 87 10.40 1.15 12.84
N THR A 88 11.41 0.73 13.60
CA THR A 88 12.38 1.66 14.19
C THR A 88 13.42 2.18 13.19
N TYR A 89 13.59 1.46 12.07
CA TYR A 89 14.58 1.76 11.04
C TYR A 89 14.08 2.69 9.93
N LEU A 90 12.95 3.38 10.13
CA LEU A 90 12.46 4.33 9.15
C LEU A 90 13.51 5.38 8.83
N PHE A 91 13.78 5.54 7.54
CA PHE A 91 14.89 6.36 7.04
C PHE A 91 14.79 7.84 7.42
N GLU A 92 13.57 8.38 7.50
CA GLU A 92 13.33 9.79 7.83
C GLU A 92 13.78 10.17 9.23
N LYS A 93 13.95 9.20 10.13
CA LYS A 93 14.50 9.42 11.48
C LYS A 93 16.01 9.67 11.50
N GLN A 94 16.67 9.43 10.38
CA GLN A 94 18.13 9.60 10.25
C GLN A 94 18.54 11.03 9.89
N PHE A 95 17.57 11.91 9.60
CA PHE A 95 17.81 13.27 9.15
C PHE A 95 17.30 14.30 10.16
N ASP A 96 18.11 15.28 10.47
CA ASP A 96 17.71 16.43 11.29
C ASP A 96 16.83 17.40 10.46
N ASP A 97 17.13 17.57 9.18
CA ASP A 97 16.31 18.35 8.23
C ASP A 97 15.36 17.43 7.44
N ALA A 98 14.06 17.63 7.62
CA ALA A 98 13.04 16.87 6.89
C ALA A 98 13.12 17.02 5.35
N ARG A 99 13.73 18.14 4.84
CA ARG A 99 13.95 18.33 3.41
C ARG A 99 14.96 17.34 2.84
N GLU A 100 15.96 16.94 3.64
CA GLU A 100 16.91 15.90 3.23
C GLU A 100 16.21 14.54 3.11
N ALA A 101 15.32 14.21 4.06
CA ALA A 101 14.49 13.04 3.99
C ALA A 101 13.60 13.06 2.74
N ILE A 102 12.98 14.21 2.41
CA ILE A 102 12.12 14.35 1.20
C ILE A 102 12.93 14.09 -0.08
N ARG A 103 14.19 14.55 -0.18
CA ARG A 103 15.03 14.27 -1.35
C ARG A 103 15.31 12.79 -1.52
N LEU A 104 15.54 12.07 -0.42
CA LEU A 104 15.77 10.63 -0.44
C LEU A 104 14.56 9.84 -0.92
N LEU A 105 13.33 10.29 -0.62
CA LEU A 105 12.10 9.60 -1.04
C LEU A 105 12.05 9.35 -2.54
N TYR A 106 12.48 10.32 -3.34
CA TYR A 106 12.37 10.31 -4.79
C TYR A 106 13.70 10.14 -5.52
N GLY A 107 14.81 10.09 -4.78
CA GLY A 107 16.10 9.61 -5.21
C GLY A 107 16.22 8.11 -4.96
N ASP A 108 17.04 7.75 -4.00
CA ASP A 108 17.45 6.36 -3.75
C ASP A 108 16.27 5.40 -3.54
N LEU A 109 15.27 5.76 -2.71
CA LEU A 109 14.17 4.84 -2.41
C LEU A 109 13.29 4.53 -3.62
N PHE A 110 12.94 5.55 -4.40
CA PHE A 110 12.11 5.38 -5.58
C PHE A 110 12.90 4.75 -6.74
N GLU A 111 14.11 5.24 -7.03
CA GLU A 111 14.95 4.76 -8.13
C GLU A 111 15.37 3.30 -7.94
N ASN A 112 15.67 2.89 -6.70
CA ASN A 112 15.99 1.51 -6.36
C ASN A 112 14.74 0.62 -6.19
N LYS A 113 13.52 1.16 -6.36
CA LYS A 113 12.25 0.45 -6.17
C LYS A 113 12.07 -0.13 -4.76
N GLU A 114 12.65 0.51 -3.77
CA GLU A 114 12.54 0.10 -2.37
C GLU A 114 11.19 0.51 -1.80
N SER A 115 10.81 1.79 -2.02
CA SER A 115 9.55 2.36 -1.57
C SER A 115 9.11 3.52 -2.44
N LEU A 116 7.81 3.62 -2.71
CA LEU A 116 7.16 4.82 -3.22
C LEU A 116 6.31 5.41 -2.10
N ILE A 117 6.75 6.55 -1.57
CA ILE A 117 6.07 7.27 -0.50
C ILE A 117 5.41 8.51 -1.08
N MET A 118 4.14 8.70 -0.77
CA MET A 118 3.31 9.80 -1.27
C MET A 118 2.71 10.58 -0.11
N ALA A 119 2.50 11.86 -0.31
CA ALA A 119 1.71 12.71 0.58
C ALA A 119 0.23 12.28 0.54
N ILE A 120 -0.39 12.14 1.70
CA ILE A 120 -1.84 12.18 1.82
C ILE A 120 -2.20 13.65 2.09
N ARG A 121 -2.73 14.33 1.07
CA ARG A 121 -3.00 15.77 1.14
C ARG A 121 -4.49 16.04 1.18
N VAL A 122 -4.93 16.86 2.15
CA VAL A 122 -6.32 17.29 2.26
C VAL A 122 -6.64 18.29 1.15
N LYS A 123 -7.62 18.01 0.31
CA LYS A 123 -7.96 18.88 -0.84
C LYS A 123 -8.42 20.28 -0.44
N GLU A 124 -9.18 20.38 0.64
CA GLU A 124 -9.75 21.65 1.12
C GLU A 124 -8.67 22.62 1.60
N THR A 125 -7.64 22.12 2.31
CA THR A 125 -6.62 22.97 2.94
C THR A 125 -5.27 22.94 2.24
N GLY A 126 -5.01 21.93 1.43
CA GLY A 126 -3.70 21.67 0.84
C GLY A 126 -2.67 21.08 1.83
N GLU A 127 -3.06 20.86 3.09
CA GLU A 127 -2.15 20.38 4.13
C GLU A 127 -1.79 18.90 3.98
N LEU A 128 -0.57 18.55 4.37
CA LEU A 128 -0.12 17.18 4.54
C LEU A 128 -0.85 16.55 5.73
N ALA A 129 -1.75 15.60 5.46
CA ALA A 129 -2.41 14.80 6.50
C ALA A 129 -1.55 13.63 6.97
N GLY A 130 -0.68 13.12 6.11
CA GLY A 130 0.17 11.97 6.40
C GLY A 130 0.85 11.42 5.16
N LEU A 131 1.31 10.18 5.24
CA LEU A 131 2.01 9.49 4.16
C LEU A 131 1.31 8.18 3.80
N ALA A 132 1.27 7.88 2.51
CA ALA A 132 0.90 6.60 1.92
C ALA A 132 2.15 5.96 1.32
N GLU A 133 2.32 4.66 1.50
CA GLU A 133 3.53 3.95 1.12
C GLU A 133 3.24 2.65 0.38
N PHE A 134 3.93 2.45 -0.73
CA PHE A 134 4.04 1.19 -1.46
C PHE A 134 5.46 0.66 -1.27
N TYR A 135 5.61 -0.52 -0.69
CA TYR A 135 6.92 -1.06 -0.30
C TYR A 135 7.02 -2.58 -0.50
N GLY A 136 8.25 -3.09 -0.54
CA GLY A 136 8.51 -4.52 -0.61
C GLY A 136 8.08 -5.15 -1.94
N LEU A 137 8.33 -4.45 -3.06
CA LEU A 137 8.03 -4.95 -4.41
C LEU A 137 8.65 -6.33 -4.65
N ARG A 138 7.84 -7.24 -5.14
CA ARG A 138 8.24 -8.55 -5.68
C ARG A 138 7.82 -8.60 -7.15
N ASP A 139 8.63 -8.03 -8.01
CA ASP A 139 8.34 -7.79 -9.43
C ASP A 139 7.86 -9.08 -10.14
N ARG A 140 8.57 -10.19 -9.95
CA ARG A 140 8.20 -11.49 -10.55
C ARG A 140 6.86 -12.06 -10.07
N LEU A 141 6.32 -11.56 -8.97
CA LEU A 141 5.05 -11.99 -8.38
C LEU A 141 3.97 -10.92 -8.56
N HIS A 142 4.26 -9.81 -9.23
CA HIS A 142 3.36 -8.66 -9.33
C HIS A 142 2.78 -8.29 -7.96
N LYS A 143 3.65 -8.29 -6.92
CA LYS A 143 3.26 -8.14 -5.52
C LYS A 143 3.87 -6.90 -4.89
N ILE A 144 3.05 -6.17 -4.13
CA ILE A 144 3.45 -5.03 -3.32
C ILE A 144 2.78 -5.07 -1.94
N SER A 145 3.40 -4.43 -0.97
CA SER A 145 2.76 -4.13 0.31
C SER A 145 2.37 -2.65 0.38
N VAL A 146 1.28 -2.38 1.09
CA VAL A 146 0.79 -1.01 1.30
C VAL A 146 0.74 -0.67 2.78
N GLY A 147 1.00 0.60 3.09
CA GLY A 147 0.90 1.16 4.42
C GLY A 147 0.48 2.62 4.38
N SER A 148 0.00 3.13 5.50
CA SER A 148 -0.26 4.56 5.67
C SER A 148 -0.05 4.98 7.11
N ARG A 149 0.32 6.24 7.30
CA ARG A 149 0.47 6.87 8.60
C ARG A 149 -0.01 8.30 8.53
N LEU A 150 -0.77 8.73 9.53
CA LEU A 150 -1.36 10.06 9.59
C LEU A 150 -0.81 10.85 10.78
N ARG A 151 -0.71 12.16 10.61
CA ARG A 151 -0.52 13.09 11.72
C ARG A 151 -1.67 12.92 12.71
N GLU A 152 -1.39 13.03 14.00
CA GLU A 152 -2.38 12.83 15.06
C GLU A 152 -3.61 13.74 14.91
N CYS A 153 -3.39 15.02 14.55
CA CYS A 153 -4.46 15.99 14.31
C CYS A 153 -5.39 15.62 13.14
N GLN A 154 -5.00 14.66 12.31
CA GLN A 154 -5.77 14.19 11.16
C GLN A 154 -6.46 12.83 11.38
N TRP A 155 -6.39 12.29 12.61
CA TRP A 155 -7.07 11.05 12.96
C TRP A 155 -8.59 11.24 13.07
N GLY A 156 -9.34 10.16 12.90
CA GLY A 156 -10.80 10.17 13.00
C GLY A 156 -11.56 10.71 11.78
N HIS A 157 -10.88 11.34 10.82
CA HIS A 157 -11.51 11.90 9.62
C HIS A 157 -11.75 10.88 8.48
N GLY A 158 -11.27 9.64 8.64
CA GLY A 158 -11.42 8.60 7.62
C GLY A 158 -10.39 8.67 6.48
N PHE A 159 -9.41 9.56 6.55
CA PHE A 159 -8.39 9.75 5.50
C PHE A 159 -7.53 8.50 5.27
N ALA A 160 -7.19 7.73 6.32
CA ALA A 160 -6.46 6.47 6.14
C ALA A 160 -7.27 5.46 5.31
N THR A 161 -8.57 5.34 5.53
CA THR A 161 -9.44 4.44 4.76
C THR A 161 -9.55 4.89 3.30
N GLU A 162 -9.71 6.20 3.07
CA GLU A 162 -9.76 6.76 1.72
C GLU A 162 -8.43 6.57 0.99
N ALA A 163 -7.30 6.88 1.65
CA ALA A 163 -5.96 6.70 1.09
C ALA A 163 -5.69 5.23 0.73
N THR A 164 -5.99 4.29 1.64
CA THR A 164 -5.78 2.86 1.38
C THR A 164 -6.63 2.37 0.21
N ARG A 165 -7.87 2.86 0.07
CA ARG A 165 -8.72 2.52 -1.08
C ARG A 165 -8.15 3.06 -2.38
N LEU A 166 -7.72 4.32 -2.40
CA LEU A 166 -7.08 4.94 -3.56
C LEU A 166 -5.82 4.18 -3.99
N MET A 167 -5.00 3.75 -3.02
CA MET A 167 -3.82 2.94 -3.30
C MET A 167 -4.18 1.62 -3.97
N VAL A 168 -5.19 0.93 -3.46
CA VAL A 168 -5.64 -0.36 -4.00
C VAL A 168 -6.23 -0.20 -5.40
N ASP A 169 -7.11 0.78 -5.58
CA ASP A 169 -7.75 1.05 -6.88
C ASP A 169 -6.68 1.40 -7.93
N TYR A 170 -5.73 2.29 -7.59
CA TYR A 170 -4.61 2.64 -8.47
C TYR A 170 -3.75 1.43 -8.86
N LEU A 171 -3.39 0.59 -7.90
CA LEU A 171 -2.56 -0.59 -8.17
C LEU A 171 -3.23 -1.54 -9.16
N TYR A 172 -4.53 -1.79 -9.01
CA TYR A 172 -5.24 -2.72 -9.89
C TYR A 172 -5.64 -2.13 -11.23
N ASP A 173 -6.00 -0.85 -11.25
CA ASP A 173 -6.53 -0.23 -12.48
C ASP A 173 -5.41 0.28 -13.38
N GLU A 174 -4.29 0.76 -12.81
CA GLU A 174 -3.27 1.50 -13.55
C GLU A 174 -1.92 0.77 -13.63
N THR A 175 -1.69 -0.27 -12.80
CA THR A 175 -0.39 -0.93 -12.73
C THR A 175 -0.47 -2.44 -12.98
N ASP A 176 0.70 -3.07 -13.13
CA ASP A 176 0.83 -4.51 -13.28
C ASP A 176 0.74 -5.30 -11.96
N ILE A 177 0.46 -4.63 -10.84
CA ILE A 177 0.37 -5.29 -9.54
C ILE A 177 -0.93 -6.10 -9.43
N GLU A 178 -0.80 -7.35 -8.99
CA GLU A 178 -1.91 -8.29 -8.81
C GLU A 178 -2.09 -8.74 -7.36
N ILE A 179 -1.03 -8.65 -6.56
CA ILE A 179 -1.04 -9.09 -5.17
C ILE A 179 -0.74 -7.91 -4.26
N ILE A 180 -1.72 -7.51 -3.46
CA ILE A 180 -1.56 -6.44 -2.48
C ILE A 180 -1.61 -7.03 -1.07
N THR A 181 -0.61 -6.69 -0.26
CA THR A 181 -0.51 -7.15 1.13
C THR A 181 -0.32 -5.98 2.09
N ALA A 182 -0.59 -6.23 3.37
CA ALA A 182 -0.26 -5.31 4.44
C ALA A 182 0.09 -6.10 5.71
N SER A 183 0.80 -5.45 6.65
CA SER A 183 1.09 -5.98 7.98
C SER A 183 0.67 -4.97 9.02
N THR A 184 0.07 -5.44 10.11
CA THR A 184 -0.29 -4.58 11.25
C THR A 184 0.16 -5.22 12.56
N MET A 185 0.78 -4.45 13.45
CA MET A 185 0.96 -4.92 14.83
C MET A 185 -0.39 -5.32 15.42
N ILE A 186 -0.44 -6.38 16.19
CA ILE A 186 -1.69 -6.91 16.76
C ILE A 186 -2.40 -5.92 17.71
N GLU A 187 -1.65 -4.97 18.28
CA GLU A 187 -2.17 -3.89 19.13
C GLU A 187 -2.76 -2.74 18.29
N ASN A 188 -2.37 -2.59 17.03
CA ASN A 188 -2.83 -1.51 16.16
C ASN A 188 -4.22 -1.79 15.58
N LYS A 189 -5.24 -1.75 16.44
CA LYS A 189 -6.63 -2.01 16.06
C LYS A 189 -7.17 -1.01 15.04
N ALA A 190 -6.65 0.23 15.07
CA ALA A 190 -7.06 1.27 14.12
C ALA A 190 -6.65 0.91 12.70
N SER A 191 -5.40 0.48 12.49
CA SER A 191 -4.91 0.05 11.17
C SER A 191 -5.64 -1.21 10.69
N ALA A 192 -5.83 -2.21 11.57
CA ALA A 192 -6.61 -3.41 11.25
C ALA A 192 -8.03 -3.06 10.76
N HIS A 193 -8.71 -2.13 11.46
CA HIS A 193 -10.05 -1.69 11.07
C HIS A 193 -10.07 -0.95 9.72
N VAL A 194 -9.04 -0.16 9.40
CA VAL A 194 -8.90 0.47 8.07
C VAL A 194 -8.81 -0.60 6.99
N LEU A 195 -7.97 -1.61 7.18
CA LEU A 195 -7.81 -2.70 6.21
C LEU A 195 -9.11 -3.49 6.02
N GLU A 196 -9.81 -3.84 7.10
CA GLU A 196 -11.12 -4.51 7.04
C GLU A 196 -12.15 -3.69 6.26
N LYS A 197 -12.24 -2.38 6.51
CA LYS A 197 -13.16 -1.48 5.79
C LYS A 197 -12.87 -1.38 4.29
N VAL A 198 -11.63 -1.49 3.90
CA VAL A 198 -11.22 -1.45 2.48
C VAL A 198 -11.50 -2.80 1.81
N GLY A 199 -11.54 -3.90 2.57
CA GLY A 199 -11.83 -5.23 2.05
C GLY A 199 -10.65 -6.21 2.12
N PHE A 200 -9.59 -5.86 2.85
CA PHE A 200 -8.51 -6.80 3.11
C PHE A 200 -8.98 -7.97 3.98
N ILE A 201 -8.47 -9.15 3.69
CA ILE A 201 -8.70 -10.36 4.45
C ILE A 201 -7.46 -10.67 5.28
N ARG A 202 -7.65 -10.95 6.57
CA ARG A 202 -6.57 -11.37 7.46
C ARG A 202 -6.22 -12.84 7.16
N THR A 203 -5.03 -13.08 6.61
CA THR A 203 -4.58 -14.40 6.16
C THR A 203 -3.72 -15.14 7.16
N ALA A 204 -3.02 -14.41 8.04
CA ALA A 204 -2.26 -15.00 9.14
C ALA A 204 -2.32 -14.10 10.37
N ARG A 205 -2.22 -14.71 11.55
CA ARG A 205 -2.25 -14.02 12.84
C ARG A 205 -0.98 -14.29 13.61
N SER A 206 -0.56 -13.29 14.39
CA SER A 206 0.56 -13.40 15.34
C SER A 206 1.85 -13.94 14.69
N VAL A 207 2.19 -13.39 13.55
CA VAL A 207 3.44 -13.71 12.84
C VAL A 207 4.56 -12.83 13.41
N GLU A 208 5.70 -13.42 13.69
CA GLU A 208 6.89 -12.69 14.12
C GLU A 208 7.57 -12.02 12.92
N GLU A 209 7.87 -10.73 13.05
CA GLU A 209 8.66 -9.94 12.09
C GLU A 209 9.70 -9.11 12.82
N ASP A 210 10.81 -8.88 12.15
CA ASP A 210 11.83 -7.93 12.61
C ASP A 210 11.48 -6.52 12.12
N TRP A 211 11.05 -5.66 13.04
CA TRP A 211 10.80 -4.24 12.81
C TRP A 211 11.82 -3.34 13.50
N GLY A 212 12.97 -3.93 13.90
CA GLY A 212 14.08 -3.25 14.55
C GLY A 212 13.87 -3.00 16.04
N PHE A 213 12.85 -3.60 16.67
CA PHE A 213 12.69 -3.59 18.12
C PHE A 213 13.57 -4.69 18.76
N PRO A 214 13.90 -4.57 20.06
CA PRO A 214 14.70 -5.60 20.76
C PRO A 214 14.05 -6.99 20.72
N GLU A 215 12.73 -7.04 20.77
CA GLU A 215 11.94 -8.27 20.64
C GLU A 215 11.25 -8.33 19.28
N PRO A 216 10.99 -9.52 18.73
CA PRO A 216 10.24 -9.66 17.50
C PRO A 216 8.87 -8.98 17.59
N THR A 217 8.52 -8.27 16.53
CA THR A 217 7.22 -7.63 16.43
C THR A 217 6.15 -8.64 16.03
N ILE A 218 5.07 -8.71 16.80
CA ILE A 218 3.96 -9.61 16.48
C ILE A 218 2.95 -8.88 15.60
N VAL A 219 2.74 -9.40 14.40
CA VAL A 219 1.87 -8.78 13.39
C VAL A 219 0.81 -9.74 12.86
N ASP A 220 -0.30 -9.17 12.42
CA ASP A 220 -1.27 -9.84 11.57
C ASP A 220 -0.94 -9.54 10.10
N LYS A 221 -1.11 -10.55 9.23
CA LYS A 221 -0.91 -10.43 7.78
C LYS A 221 -2.23 -10.29 7.06
N TRP A 222 -2.28 -9.37 6.12
CA TRP A 222 -3.45 -9.03 5.36
C TRP A 222 -3.19 -9.15 3.87
N PHE A 223 -4.23 -9.52 3.14
CA PHE A 223 -4.24 -9.71 1.70
C PHE A 223 -5.51 -9.08 1.13
N TYR A 224 -5.38 -8.40 0.00
CA TYR A 224 -6.51 -7.81 -0.70
C TYR A 224 -6.87 -8.62 -1.94
#